data_c7806174f4af2b2b3c77b3e4667514b7
#
_entry.id   c7806174f4af2b2b3c77b3e4667514b7
#
_cell.length_a   1.000
_cell.length_b   1.000
_cell.length_c   1.000
_cell.angle_alpha   90.00
_cell.angle_beta   90.00
_cell.angle_gamma   90.00
#
_symmetry.space_group_name_H-M   'P 1'
#
loop_
_entity.id
_entity.type
_entity.pdbx_description
1 polymer ?
#
loop_
_entity_poly.entity_id
_entity_poly.type
_entity_poly.pdbx_seq_one_letter_code
_entity_poly.pdbx_strand_id
1 'polypeptide(L)'
;MGSGIKANIAALMTIARIKELLKQGFSLREAFDKLVRIMNHARGTSPTYAAFTIARIYNTGQTIVLSYDAPPAVVIGFGRATILEPKIRLIEQAEVGEATCFLKVGEGLLIFSDGISQAGLGLGYKNGWESKGVCKFVNDQIVVGMPKTKLPEMIAERARDLWAHSRGDDMSIMLGLCARGLVVNVLTGPSSIPDKDASVVQKFTDAKGVKIICGASTAKMVARENNLNLTVNQDERNLIAPPRYNLPGFDLVCEGTVTLNQACNIFDEEILDEHEQSAVTDMLEYLKAADRINFVVGLASNPASGGISYRQRGLLPRMEIVEKLAKKLKKAGKLVVVKYV
;
A
#
# COMPACT_ATOMS: atom_id res chain seq x y z
N MET A 1 17.33 2.83 -24.68
CA MET A 1 16.39 1.75 -25.04
C MET A 1 15.78 2.06 -26.40
N GLY A 2 15.49 1.07 -27.25
CA GLY A 2 14.69 1.30 -28.46
C GLY A 2 13.22 1.56 -28.12
N SER A 3 12.49 2.17 -29.01
CA SER A 3 11.05 2.36 -28.91
C SER A 3 10.29 1.18 -29.56
N GLY A 4 9.00 1.03 -29.22
CA GLY A 4 8.09 0.08 -29.85
C GLY A 4 8.09 -1.33 -29.24
N ILE A 5 7.65 -2.32 -30.01
CA ILE A 5 7.37 -3.70 -29.55
C ILE A 5 8.57 -4.36 -28.88
N LYS A 6 9.79 -4.16 -29.40
CA LYS A 6 11.01 -4.76 -28.84
C LYS A 6 11.32 -4.23 -27.44
N ALA A 7 11.18 -2.92 -27.20
CA ALA A 7 11.37 -2.31 -25.91
C ALA A 7 10.32 -2.80 -24.89
N ASN A 8 9.06 -2.95 -25.32
CA ASN A 8 7.99 -3.50 -24.50
C ASN A 8 8.29 -4.96 -24.08
N ILE A 9 8.72 -5.80 -25.02
CA ILE A 9 9.11 -7.19 -24.73
C ILE A 9 10.26 -7.21 -23.72
N ALA A 10 11.31 -6.39 -23.89
CA ALA A 10 12.43 -6.31 -22.97
C ALA A 10 11.99 -5.90 -21.56
N ALA A 11 11.12 -4.91 -21.44
CA ALA A 11 10.57 -4.46 -20.15
C ALA A 11 9.75 -5.57 -19.47
N LEU A 12 8.84 -6.23 -20.20
CA LEU A 12 8.04 -7.33 -19.67
C LEU A 12 8.89 -8.52 -19.23
N MET A 13 9.90 -8.90 -20.02
CA MET A 13 10.84 -9.96 -19.65
C MET A 13 11.63 -9.60 -18.39
N THR A 14 12.09 -8.37 -18.25
CA THR A 14 12.81 -7.88 -17.06
C THR A 14 11.92 -7.99 -15.84
N ILE A 15 10.67 -7.52 -15.91
CA ILE A 15 9.69 -7.59 -14.82
C ILE A 15 9.37 -9.05 -14.44
N ALA A 16 9.15 -9.91 -15.44
CA ALA A 16 8.86 -11.32 -15.20
C ALA A 16 10.04 -12.02 -14.52
N ARG A 17 11.26 -11.74 -14.98
CA ARG A 17 12.48 -12.35 -14.44
C ARG A 17 12.78 -11.93 -13.01
N ILE A 18 12.65 -10.63 -12.69
CA ILE A 18 12.85 -10.17 -11.30
C ILE A 18 11.82 -10.81 -10.35
N LYS A 19 10.54 -10.86 -10.77
CA LYS A 19 9.49 -11.50 -9.98
C LYS A 19 9.79 -12.98 -9.72
N GLU A 20 10.28 -13.70 -10.72
CA GLU A 20 10.62 -15.12 -10.60
C GLU A 20 11.80 -15.33 -9.65
N LEU A 21 12.88 -14.54 -9.78
CA LEU A 21 14.03 -14.63 -8.90
C LEU A 21 13.67 -14.35 -7.43
N LEU A 22 12.82 -13.34 -7.18
CA LEU A 22 12.34 -13.04 -5.83
C LEU A 22 11.46 -14.17 -5.26
N LYS A 23 10.63 -14.82 -6.10
CA LYS A 23 9.84 -16.00 -5.68
C LYS A 23 10.72 -17.21 -5.36
N GLN A 24 11.84 -17.37 -6.04
CA GLN A 24 12.83 -18.41 -5.77
C GLN A 24 13.64 -18.14 -4.49
N GLY A 25 13.41 -17.02 -3.79
CA GLY A 25 14.05 -16.69 -2.52
C GLY A 25 15.36 -15.90 -2.64
N PHE A 26 15.75 -15.45 -3.84
CA PHE A 26 16.90 -14.56 -3.99
C PHE A 26 16.60 -13.20 -3.32
N SER A 27 17.61 -12.64 -2.67
CA SER A 27 17.54 -11.25 -2.19
C SER A 27 17.41 -10.28 -3.38
N LEU A 28 16.92 -9.05 -3.10
CA LEU A 28 16.78 -8.03 -4.15
C LEU A 28 18.11 -7.76 -4.87
N ARG A 29 19.21 -7.71 -4.12
CA ARG A 29 20.56 -7.48 -4.69
C ARG A 29 21.00 -8.62 -5.60
N GLU A 30 20.85 -9.87 -5.16
CA GLU A 30 21.20 -11.04 -5.96
C GLU A 30 20.35 -11.12 -7.24
N ALA A 31 19.05 -10.84 -7.13
CA ALA A 31 18.16 -10.83 -8.29
C ALA A 31 18.53 -9.71 -9.27
N PHE A 32 18.88 -8.51 -8.76
CA PHE A 32 19.38 -7.40 -9.55
C PHE A 32 20.69 -7.77 -10.26
N ASP A 33 21.66 -8.34 -9.55
CA ASP A 33 22.95 -8.72 -10.11
C ASP A 33 22.81 -9.75 -11.25
N LYS A 34 21.92 -10.74 -11.06
CA LYS A 34 21.60 -11.72 -12.11
C LYS A 34 20.97 -11.04 -13.34
N LEU A 35 20.07 -10.09 -13.14
CA LEU A 35 19.47 -9.34 -14.25
C LEU A 35 20.51 -8.50 -15.00
N VAL A 36 21.36 -7.78 -14.30
CA VAL A 36 22.41 -6.97 -14.91
C VAL A 36 23.32 -7.82 -15.80
N ARG A 37 23.74 -9.00 -15.34
CA ARG A 37 24.55 -9.92 -16.14
C ARG A 37 23.84 -10.30 -17.44
N ILE A 38 22.56 -10.66 -17.37
CA ILE A 38 21.75 -10.99 -18.56
C ILE A 38 21.68 -9.79 -19.52
N MET A 39 21.41 -8.59 -18.99
CA MET A 39 21.29 -7.38 -19.81
C MET A 39 22.63 -6.97 -20.41
N ASN A 40 23.73 -7.11 -19.67
CA ASN A 40 25.07 -6.78 -20.15
C ASN A 40 25.50 -7.71 -21.30
N HIS A 41 25.23 -9.01 -21.20
CA HIS A 41 25.46 -9.95 -22.30
C HIS A 41 24.58 -9.67 -23.53
N ALA A 42 23.36 -9.19 -23.32
CA ALA A 42 22.44 -8.81 -24.39
C ALA A 42 22.82 -7.48 -25.08
N ARG A 43 23.69 -6.67 -24.45
CA ARG A 43 24.11 -5.36 -24.98
C ARG A 43 24.88 -5.54 -26.29
N GLY A 44 24.32 -5.03 -27.37
CA GLY A 44 24.91 -5.11 -28.71
C GLY A 44 24.59 -6.36 -29.54
N THR A 45 24.03 -7.41 -28.97
CA THR A 45 23.71 -8.66 -29.68
C THR A 45 22.22 -9.00 -29.74
N SER A 46 21.42 -8.42 -28.85
CA SER A 46 20.01 -8.75 -28.71
C SER A 46 19.13 -7.50 -28.58
N PRO A 47 17.92 -7.50 -29.15
CA PRO A 47 16.93 -6.44 -28.96
C PRO A 47 16.35 -6.37 -27.52
N THR A 48 16.80 -7.22 -26.60
CA THR A 48 16.25 -7.38 -25.26
C THR A 48 16.98 -6.59 -24.18
N TYR A 49 17.86 -5.65 -24.54
CA TYR A 49 18.52 -4.75 -23.60
C TYR A 49 17.54 -3.75 -22.98
N ALA A 50 17.58 -3.61 -21.66
CA ALA A 50 16.81 -2.61 -20.91
C ALA A 50 17.66 -1.95 -19.82
N ALA A 51 17.65 -0.62 -19.77
CA ALA A 51 18.06 0.15 -18.62
C ALA A 51 16.93 0.13 -17.58
N PHE A 52 17.23 0.03 -16.29
CA PHE A 52 16.19 -0.05 -15.27
C PHE A 52 16.65 0.41 -13.90
N THR A 53 15.69 0.87 -13.12
CA THR A 53 15.84 1.17 -11.69
C THR A 53 14.90 0.29 -10.89
N ILE A 54 15.41 -0.28 -9.81
CA ILE A 54 14.61 -1.01 -8.83
C ILE A 54 14.71 -0.29 -7.49
N ALA A 55 13.58 0.08 -6.92
CA ALA A 55 13.50 0.63 -5.58
C ALA A 55 12.73 -0.30 -4.67
N ARG A 56 13.25 -0.55 -3.46
CA ARG A 56 12.54 -1.24 -2.39
C ARG A 56 12.40 -0.32 -1.20
N ILE A 57 11.16 -0.01 -0.86
CA ILE A 57 10.81 0.81 0.30
C ILE A 57 10.24 -0.12 1.37
N TYR A 58 10.86 -0.14 2.54
CA TYR A 58 10.38 -0.90 3.68
C TYR A 58 9.37 -0.06 4.48
N ASN A 59 8.52 -0.74 5.23
CA ASN A 59 7.55 -0.08 6.12
C ASN A 59 8.18 0.78 7.22
N THR A 60 9.47 0.61 7.48
CA THR A 60 10.27 1.47 8.36
C THR A 60 10.68 2.80 7.71
N GLY A 61 10.52 2.92 6.38
CA GLY A 61 11.04 4.04 5.58
C GLY A 61 12.44 3.80 5.00
N GLN A 62 13.15 2.75 5.45
CA GLN A 62 14.43 2.37 4.83
C GLN A 62 14.20 2.04 3.36
N THR A 63 14.99 2.65 2.49
CA THR A 63 14.83 2.56 1.04
C THR A 63 16.15 2.20 0.40
N ILE A 64 16.13 1.22 -0.51
CA ILE A 64 17.27 0.78 -1.32
C ILE A 64 16.92 1.05 -2.77
N VAL A 65 17.81 1.70 -3.50
CA VAL A 65 17.68 1.98 -4.94
C VAL A 65 18.86 1.34 -5.66
N LEU A 66 18.57 0.52 -6.65
CA LEU A 66 19.54 -0.13 -7.52
C LEU A 66 19.26 0.31 -8.96
N SER A 67 20.26 0.80 -9.66
CA SER A 67 20.12 1.32 -11.03
C SER A 67 21.15 0.71 -11.98
N TYR A 68 20.72 0.40 -13.18
CA TYR A 68 21.54 -0.02 -14.30
C TYR A 68 21.23 0.83 -15.52
N ASP A 69 22.21 1.59 -16.00
CA ASP A 69 22.11 2.55 -17.11
C ASP A 69 20.90 3.52 -17.00
N ALA A 70 20.47 3.84 -15.78
CA ALA A 70 19.30 4.67 -15.51
C ALA A 70 19.70 5.92 -14.71
N PRO A 71 18.92 7.02 -14.85
CA PRO A 71 19.19 8.26 -14.14
C PRO A 71 19.15 8.08 -12.60
N PRO A 72 19.98 8.83 -11.86
CA PRO A 72 19.89 8.88 -10.40
C PRO A 72 18.51 9.33 -9.92
N ALA A 73 17.99 8.66 -8.89
CA ALA A 73 16.73 9.02 -8.25
C ALA A 73 16.82 10.35 -7.48
N VAL A 74 15.67 10.97 -7.22
CA VAL A 74 15.55 12.19 -6.42
C VAL A 74 14.73 11.89 -5.16
N VAL A 75 15.28 12.24 -4.00
CA VAL A 75 14.56 12.20 -2.72
C VAL A 75 13.88 13.55 -2.51
N ILE A 76 12.58 13.51 -2.21
CA ILE A 76 11.75 14.67 -1.94
C ILE A 76 11.51 14.77 -0.44
N GLY A 77 12.24 15.66 0.24
CA GLY A 77 12.05 15.95 1.65
C GLY A 77 10.89 16.93 1.93
N PHE A 78 10.81 17.45 3.14
CA PHE A 78 9.76 18.39 3.53
C PHE A 78 9.88 19.74 2.80
N GLY A 79 11.06 20.31 2.75
CA GLY A 79 11.30 21.64 2.15
C GLY A 79 12.27 21.61 0.97
N ARG A 80 12.82 20.47 0.62
CA ARG A 80 13.85 20.37 -0.41
C ARG A 80 13.92 18.98 -1.03
N ALA A 81 14.13 18.95 -2.34
CA ALA A 81 14.51 17.75 -3.07
C ALA A 81 16.04 17.68 -3.26
N THR A 82 16.59 16.48 -3.24
CA THR A 82 18.02 16.21 -3.44
C THR A 82 18.22 14.99 -4.31
N ILE A 83 19.25 14.99 -5.13
CA ILE A 83 19.64 13.80 -5.89
C ILE A 83 20.16 12.74 -4.91
N LEU A 84 19.69 11.53 -5.05
CA LEU A 84 20.21 10.38 -4.31
C LEU A 84 21.43 9.83 -5.06
N GLU A 85 22.60 10.34 -4.69
CA GLU A 85 23.86 9.98 -5.35
C GLU A 85 24.17 8.49 -5.15
N PRO A 86 24.24 7.69 -6.23
CA PRO A 86 24.54 6.28 -6.13
C PRO A 86 26.05 6.03 -5.92
N LYS A 87 26.36 5.03 -5.12
CA LYS A 87 27.70 4.42 -5.10
C LYS A 87 27.81 3.50 -6.32
N ILE A 88 28.79 3.74 -7.15
CA ILE A 88 29.05 2.93 -8.33
C ILE A 88 29.81 1.67 -7.93
N ARG A 89 29.33 0.52 -8.40
CA ARG A 89 30.02 -0.76 -8.32
C ARG A 89 30.02 -1.47 -9.67
N LEU A 90 30.93 -2.39 -9.87
CA LEU A 90 31.04 -3.17 -11.08
C LEU A 90 30.41 -4.56 -10.89
N ILE A 91 29.63 -4.96 -11.87
CA ILE A 91 29.17 -6.36 -12.05
C ILE A 91 29.75 -6.81 -13.39
N GLU A 92 30.82 -7.61 -13.34
CA GLU A 92 31.65 -7.88 -14.52
C GLU A 92 32.19 -6.57 -15.08
N GLN A 93 31.73 -6.14 -16.27
CA GLN A 93 32.10 -4.88 -16.91
C GLN A 93 31.01 -3.80 -16.85
N ALA A 94 29.87 -4.11 -16.23
CA ALA A 94 28.73 -3.21 -16.14
C ALA A 94 28.82 -2.34 -14.89
N GLU A 95 28.75 -1.02 -15.07
CA GLU A 95 28.60 -0.08 -13.97
C GLU A 95 27.15 -0.08 -13.48
N VAL A 96 26.96 -0.25 -12.18
CA VAL A 96 25.65 -0.18 -11.53
C VAL A 96 25.68 0.78 -10.37
N GLY A 97 24.58 1.49 -10.18
CA GLY A 97 24.39 2.40 -9.06
C GLY A 97 23.66 1.72 -7.91
N GLU A 98 24.16 1.94 -6.69
CA GLU A 98 23.48 1.51 -5.48
C GLU A 98 23.40 2.68 -4.50
N ALA A 99 22.18 3.02 -4.05
CA ALA A 99 21.95 4.06 -3.08
C ALA A 99 20.97 3.62 -2.00
N THR A 100 21.10 4.19 -0.82
CA THR A 100 20.18 3.96 0.29
C THR A 100 19.79 5.29 0.90
N CYS A 101 18.53 5.40 1.32
CA CYS A 101 18.04 6.53 2.09
C CYS A 101 16.99 6.07 3.11
N PHE A 102 16.55 6.99 3.93
CA PHE A 102 15.45 6.79 4.87
C PHE A 102 14.38 7.82 4.58
N LEU A 103 13.18 7.37 4.21
CA LEU A 103 12.03 8.23 3.96
C LEU A 103 11.17 8.34 5.21
N LYS A 104 10.96 9.57 5.67
CA LYS A 104 10.00 9.88 6.74
C LYS A 104 8.60 10.08 6.16
N VAL A 105 7.60 10.00 7.02
CA VAL A 105 6.22 10.35 6.62
C VAL A 105 6.20 11.76 6.01
N GLY A 106 5.61 11.90 4.84
CA GLY A 106 5.59 13.14 4.06
C GLY A 106 6.77 13.33 3.10
N GLU A 107 7.78 12.46 3.13
CA GLU A 107 8.87 12.44 2.15
C GLU A 107 8.60 11.45 1.02
N GLY A 108 9.35 11.53 -0.06
CA GLY A 108 9.14 10.68 -1.23
C GLY A 108 10.41 10.36 -2.00
N LEU A 109 10.30 9.34 -2.84
CA LEU A 109 11.30 8.94 -3.82
C LEU A 109 10.73 9.11 -5.23
N LEU A 110 11.42 9.88 -6.06
CA LEU A 110 11.11 10.09 -7.47
C LEU A 110 12.14 9.33 -8.32
N ILE A 111 11.65 8.46 -9.20
CA ILE A 111 12.44 7.76 -10.20
C ILE A 111 11.85 8.01 -11.58
N PHE A 112 12.68 8.08 -12.60
CA PHE A 112 12.26 8.39 -13.96
C PHE A 112 13.19 7.76 -15.00
N SER A 113 12.68 7.62 -16.22
CA SER A 113 13.45 7.11 -17.35
C SER A 113 14.35 8.18 -17.97
N ASP A 114 15.23 7.72 -18.83
CA ASP A 114 16.12 8.56 -19.63
C ASP A 114 15.37 9.54 -20.54
N GLY A 115 14.16 9.19 -21.04
CA GLY A 115 13.32 10.12 -21.78
C GLY A 115 12.99 11.43 -21.02
N ILE A 116 12.99 11.41 -19.67
CA ILE A 116 12.87 12.60 -18.84
C ILE A 116 14.22 13.33 -18.72
N SER A 117 15.31 12.60 -18.37
CA SER A 117 16.60 13.23 -18.12
C SER A 117 17.29 13.71 -19.39
N GLN A 118 16.99 13.11 -20.52
CA GLN A 118 17.50 13.51 -21.84
C GLN A 118 16.62 14.57 -22.52
N ALA A 119 15.54 15.01 -21.93
CA ALA A 119 14.65 16.03 -22.50
C ALA A 119 15.45 17.29 -22.87
N GLY A 120 15.26 17.78 -24.10
CA GLY A 120 15.99 18.92 -24.64
C GLY A 120 17.41 18.62 -25.18
N LEU A 121 17.82 17.35 -25.22
CA LEU A 121 19.11 16.96 -25.81
C LEU A 121 19.18 17.39 -27.28
N GLY A 122 20.22 18.12 -27.64
CA GLY A 122 20.38 18.71 -28.97
C GLY A 122 19.51 19.95 -29.26
N LEU A 123 18.66 20.36 -28.31
CA LEU A 123 17.76 21.51 -28.40
C LEU A 123 18.13 22.62 -27.39
N GLY A 124 19.42 22.86 -27.20
CA GLY A 124 19.94 23.84 -26.24
C GLY A 124 20.47 23.24 -24.95
N TYR A 125 20.18 21.97 -24.66
CA TYR A 125 20.71 21.23 -23.52
C TYR A 125 21.75 20.20 -24.02
N LYS A 126 23.03 20.44 -23.70
CA LYS A 126 24.15 19.61 -24.18
C LYS A 126 24.01 18.14 -23.75
N ASN A 127 23.56 17.89 -22.54
CA ASN A 127 23.40 16.54 -21.97
C ASN A 127 21.93 16.21 -21.65
N GLY A 128 20.97 16.98 -22.17
CA GLY A 128 19.57 16.92 -21.78
C GLY A 128 19.30 17.67 -20.48
N TRP A 129 18.12 17.47 -19.90
CA TRP A 129 17.67 18.12 -18.67
C TRP A 129 18.42 17.61 -17.43
N GLU A 130 18.88 16.37 -17.48
CA GLU A 130 19.58 15.64 -16.42
C GLU A 130 18.81 15.58 -15.07
N SER A 131 19.21 14.70 -14.18
CA SER A 131 18.62 14.64 -12.83
C SER A 131 18.80 15.93 -12.04
N LYS A 132 19.83 16.73 -12.35
CA LYS A 132 20.06 18.06 -11.73
C LYS A 132 18.97 19.06 -12.12
N GLY A 133 18.58 19.09 -13.38
CA GLY A 133 17.51 19.96 -13.86
C GLY A 133 16.14 19.55 -13.31
N VAL A 134 15.86 18.25 -13.28
CA VAL A 134 14.66 17.71 -12.65
C VAL A 134 14.60 18.08 -11.17
N CYS A 135 15.70 17.88 -10.43
CA CYS A 135 15.80 18.21 -9.01
C CYS A 135 15.59 19.71 -8.75
N LYS A 136 16.20 20.59 -9.59
CA LYS A 136 15.97 22.04 -9.51
C LYS A 136 14.51 22.38 -9.73
N PHE A 137 13.89 21.87 -10.79
CA PHE A 137 12.48 22.11 -11.08
C PHE A 137 11.57 21.68 -9.92
N VAL A 138 11.82 20.49 -9.34
CA VAL A 138 11.08 20.02 -8.17
C VAL A 138 11.23 20.97 -6.99
N ASN A 139 12.44 21.49 -6.75
CA ASN A 139 12.68 22.48 -5.70
C ASN A 139 11.89 23.79 -5.93
N ASP A 140 11.86 24.26 -7.18
CA ASP A 140 11.09 25.45 -7.54
C ASP A 140 9.57 25.23 -7.26
N GLN A 141 9.06 24.04 -7.55
CA GLN A 141 7.65 23.68 -7.25
C GLN A 141 7.37 23.54 -5.74
N ILE A 142 8.32 23.02 -4.96
CA ILE A 142 8.19 22.96 -3.50
C ILE A 142 8.12 24.36 -2.89
N VAL A 143 8.93 25.29 -3.37
CA VAL A 143 8.92 26.70 -2.90
C VAL A 143 7.57 27.38 -3.11
N VAL A 144 6.91 27.11 -4.24
CA VAL A 144 5.56 27.67 -4.51
C VAL A 144 4.43 26.88 -3.86
N GLY A 145 4.76 25.87 -3.06
CA GLY A 145 3.78 25.11 -2.28
C GLY A 145 2.95 24.09 -3.08
N MET A 146 3.45 23.65 -4.23
CA MET A 146 2.73 22.67 -5.04
C MET A 146 2.61 21.30 -4.33
N PRO A 147 1.44 20.65 -4.40
CA PRO A 147 1.25 19.33 -3.85
C PRO A 147 2.22 18.32 -4.50
N LYS A 148 2.93 17.54 -3.68
CA LYS A 148 3.91 16.55 -4.17
C LYS A 148 3.28 15.54 -5.14
N THR A 149 2.02 15.21 -4.99
CA THR A 149 1.27 14.31 -5.88
C THR A 149 1.15 14.79 -7.31
N LYS A 150 1.27 16.11 -7.55
CA LYS A 150 1.24 16.73 -8.88
C LYS A 150 2.61 16.75 -9.59
N LEU A 151 3.70 16.52 -8.86
CA LEU A 151 5.05 16.60 -9.41
C LEU A 151 5.28 15.68 -10.64
N PRO A 152 4.83 14.41 -10.67
CA PRO A 152 5.03 13.57 -11.85
C PRO A 152 4.42 14.14 -13.12
N GLU A 153 3.20 14.67 -13.03
CA GLU A 153 2.49 15.29 -14.16
C GLU A 153 3.25 16.53 -14.66
N MET A 154 3.61 17.43 -13.75
CA MET A 154 4.33 18.67 -14.05
C MET A 154 5.73 18.40 -14.66
N ILE A 155 6.45 17.41 -14.16
CA ILE A 155 7.75 17.02 -14.71
C ILE A 155 7.59 16.45 -16.13
N ALA A 156 6.56 15.62 -16.35
CA ALA A 156 6.28 15.07 -17.67
C ALA A 156 5.88 16.16 -18.68
N GLU A 157 5.11 17.16 -18.26
CA GLU A 157 4.77 18.34 -19.08
C GLU A 157 6.02 19.14 -19.41
N ARG A 158 6.83 19.46 -18.41
CA ARG A 158 8.09 20.19 -18.63
C ARG A 158 9.05 19.46 -19.56
N ALA A 159 9.16 18.14 -19.43
CA ALA A 159 10.00 17.34 -20.32
C ALA A 159 9.47 17.37 -21.76
N ARG A 160 8.14 17.33 -21.97
CA ARG A 160 7.52 17.49 -23.30
C ARG A 160 7.84 18.83 -23.93
N ASP A 161 7.76 19.92 -23.15
CA ASP A 161 8.12 21.26 -23.59
C ASP A 161 9.58 21.33 -24.03
N LEU A 162 10.48 20.69 -23.29
CA LEU A 162 11.92 20.66 -23.62
C LEU A 162 12.20 19.87 -24.90
N TRP A 163 11.40 18.84 -25.21
CA TRP A 163 11.49 18.11 -26.48
C TRP A 163 10.99 18.93 -27.68
N ALA A 164 10.28 20.06 -27.47
CA ALA A 164 9.89 21.06 -28.46
C ALA A 164 9.34 20.46 -29.77
N HIS A 165 8.34 19.57 -29.67
CA HIS A 165 7.73 18.88 -30.81
C HIS A 165 8.64 17.91 -31.58
N SER A 166 9.91 17.72 -31.14
CA SER A 166 10.72 16.61 -31.66
C SER A 166 10.19 15.28 -31.13
N ARG A 167 10.45 14.18 -31.84
CA ARG A 167 10.16 12.84 -31.35
C ARG A 167 11.16 12.53 -30.22
N GLY A 168 10.78 12.86 -28.98
CA GLY A 168 11.49 12.42 -27.78
C GLY A 168 11.37 10.92 -27.53
N ASP A 169 12.14 10.40 -26.61
CA ASP A 169 12.03 9.01 -26.16
C ASP A 169 10.83 8.83 -25.20
N ASP A 170 10.41 7.57 -24.99
CA ASP A 170 9.32 7.21 -24.09
C ASP A 170 9.64 7.68 -22.66
N MET A 171 8.71 8.42 -22.06
CA MET A 171 8.85 9.02 -20.74
C MET A 171 8.09 8.22 -19.68
N SER A 172 8.80 7.76 -18.67
CA SER A 172 8.20 7.15 -17.49
C SER A 172 8.66 7.87 -16.24
N ILE A 173 7.73 8.10 -15.31
CA ILE A 173 8.03 8.75 -14.05
C ILE A 173 7.18 8.11 -12.95
N MET A 174 7.77 7.88 -11.79
CA MET A 174 7.11 7.30 -10.63
C MET A 174 7.51 8.08 -9.37
N LEU A 175 6.53 8.41 -8.57
CA LEU A 175 6.70 9.01 -7.25
C LEU A 175 6.13 8.09 -6.18
N GLY A 176 7.00 7.59 -5.29
CA GLY A 176 6.59 6.92 -4.07
C GLY A 176 6.58 7.92 -2.91
N LEU A 177 5.40 8.17 -2.31
CA LEU A 177 5.27 9.03 -1.13
C LEU A 177 5.10 8.18 0.12
N CYS A 178 5.86 8.51 1.17
CA CYS A 178 5.70 7.91 2.48
C CYS A 178 4.57 8.62 3.22
N ALA A 179 3.48 7.91 3.49
CA ALA A 179 2.33 8.41 4.22
C ALA A 179 2.16 7.66 5.55
N ARG A 180 1.39 8.24 6.49
CA ARG A 180 0.94 7.47 7.64
C ARG A 180 -0.07 6.46 7.15
N GLY A 181 0.19 5.18 7.43
CA GLY A 181 -0.76 4.12 7.12
C GLY A 181 -2.03 4.25 7.96
N LEU A 182 -3.18 3.95 7.35
CA LEU A 182 -4.45 3.83 8.06
C LEU A 182 -4.44 2.53 8.89
N VAL A 183 -4.63 2.68 10.20
CA VAL A 183 -4.74 1.54 11.12
C VAL A 183 -6.20 1.35 11.47
N VAL A 184 -6.70 0.12 11.29
CA VAL A 184 -8.05 -0.29 11.70
C VAL A 184 -7.93 -1.33 12.81
N ASN A 185 -8.58 -1.08 13.94
CA ASN A 185 -8.65 -1.99 15.08
C ASN A 185 -10.05 -2.57 15.15
N VAL A 186 -10.16 -3.89 15.17
CA VAL A 186 -11.44 -4.61 15.23
C VAL A 186 -11.47 -5.44 16.50
N LEU A 187 -12.43 -5.16 17.39
CA LEU A 187 -12.70 -5.95 18.60
C LEU A 187 -13.94 -6.81 18.37
N THR A 188 -13.81 -8.12 18.57
CA THR A 188 -14.92 -9.06 18.44
C THR A 188 -14.93 -10.11 19.55
N GLY A 189 -15.97 -10.13 20.33
CA GLY A 189 -16.18 -11.03 21.46
C GLY A 189 -15.50 -10.61 22.77
N PRO A 190 -16.11 -10.96 23.92
CA PRO A 190 -15.50 -10.84 25.24
C PRO A 190 -14.31 -11.79 25.42
N SER A 191 -13.43 -11.47 26.37
CA SER A 191 -12.35 -12.36 26.78
C SER A 191 -12.88 -13.68 27.36
N SER A 192 -12.07 -14.76 27.23
CA SER A 192 -12.36 -16.02 27.92
C SER A 192 -12.31 -15.90 29.45
N ILE A 193 -11.66 -14.87 29.96
CA ILE A 193 -11.51 -14.55 31.39
C ILE A 193 -12.16 -13.17 31.60
N PRO A 194 -13.35 -13.11 32.26
CA PRO A 194 -14.10 -11.87 32.45
C PRO A 194 -13.31 -10.73 33.11
N ASP A 195 -12.42 -11.05 34.06
CA ASP A 195 -11.58 -10.07 34.76
C ASP A 195 -10.58 -9.35 33.83
N LYS A 196 -10.35 -9.91 32.62
CA LYS A 196 -9.49 -9.27 31.61
C LYS A 196 -10.23 -8.30 30.70
N ASP A 197 -11.56 -8.31 30.71
CA ASP A 197 -12.39 -7.47 29.82
C ASP A 197 -12.02 -5.99 29.98
N ALA A 198 -11.91 -5.48 31.19
CA ALA A 198 -11.52 -4.09 31.46
C ALA A 198 -10.17 -3.73 30.80
N SER A 199 -9.15 -4.59 30.95
CA SER A 199 -7.83 -4.34 30.37
C SER A 199 -7.81 -4.45 28.85
N VAL A 200 -8.64 -5.32 28.28
CA VAL A 200 -8.79 -5.47 26.81
C VAL A 200 -9.49 -4.25 26.23
N VAL A 201 -10.58 -3.81 26.86
CA VAL A 201 -11.34 -2.63 26.45
C VAL A 201 -10.47 -1.37 26.55
N GLN A 202 -9.75 -1.18 27.66
CA GLN A 202 -8.88 -0.03 27.84
C GLN A 202 -7.82 0.04 26.72
N LYS A 203 -7.11 -1.06 26.43
CA LYS A 203 -6.11 -1.13 25.35
C LYS A 203 -6.70 -0.87 23.97
N PHE A 204 -7.92 -1.34 23.71
CA PHE A 204 -8.62 -1.10 22.47
C PHE A 204 -9.08 0.36 22.35
N THR A 205 -9.60 0.95 23.43
CA THR A 205 -10.02 2.35 23.46
C THR A 205 -8.85 3.31 23.24
N ASP A 206 -7.68 3.00 23.84
CA ASP A 206 -6.45 3.81 23.69
C ASP A 206 -5.74 3.61 22.36
N ALA A 207 -6.11 2.58 21.60
CA ALA A 207 -5.49 2.30 20.31
C ALA A 207 -5.71 3.44 19.32
N LYS A 208 -4.66 3.82 18.60
CA LYS A 208 -4.74 4.84 17.53
C LYS A 208 -5.33 4.25 16.25
N GLY A 209 -6.10 5.03 15.53
CA GLY A 209 -6.74 4.65 14.28
C GLY A 209 -8.23 4.39 14.42
N VAL A 210 -8.83 3.88 13.35
CA VAL A 210 -10.25 3.50 13.29
C VAL A 210 -10.54 2.36 14.25
N LYS A 211 -11.66 2.42 14.96
CA LYS A 211 -12.10 1.44 15.96
C LYS A 211 -13.45 0.85 15.59
N ILE A 212 -13.46 -0.43 15.28
CA ILE A 212 -14.65 -1.19 14.90
C ILE A 212 -14.97 -2.19 16.00
N ILE A 213 -16.21 -2.19 16.48
CA ILE A 213 -16.73 -3.16 17.44
C ILE A 213 -17.68 -4.10 16.72
N CYS A 214 -17.38 -5.40 16.75
CA CYS A 214 -18.20 -6.44 16.14
C CYS A 214 -18.86 -7.31 17.20
N GLY A 215 -20.17 -7.19 17.33
CA GLY A 215 -21.03 -8.00 18.21
C GLY A 215 -21.72 -7.20 19.30
N ALA A 216 -23.02 -7.44 19.46
CA ALA A 216 -23.84 -6.78 20.49
C ALA A 216 -23.30 -7.01 21.91
N SER A 217 -22.84 -8.23 22.22
CA SER A 217 -22.23 -8.54 23.54
C SER A 217 -20.92 -7.79 23.74
N THR A 218 -20.10 -7.66 22.69
CA THR A 218 -18.84 -6.90 22.69
C THR A 218 -19.14 -5.41 22.90
N ALA A 219 -20.14 -4.88 22.19
CA ALA A 219 -20.56 -3.49 22.33
C ALA A 219 -21.05 -3.17 23.74
N LYS A 220 -21.86 -4.06 24.33
CA LYS A 220 -22.32 -3.94 25.72
C LYS A 220 -21.14 -3.95 26.73
N MET A 221 -20.16 -4.84 26.52
CA MET A 221 -18.95 -4.89 27.31
C MET A 221 -18.17 -3.57 27.24
N VAL A 222 -17.91 -3.07 26.03
CA VAL A 222 -17.20 -1.80 25.83
C VAL A 222 -17.96 -0.61 26.42
N ALA A 223 -19.28 -0.57 26.25
CA ALA A 223 -20.13 0.47 26.83
C ALA A 223 -20.06 0.48 28.35
N ARG A 224 -20.16 -0.70 29.00
CA ARG A 224 -20.05 -0.85 30.44
C ARG A 224 -18.70 -0.37 30.97
N GLU A 225 -17.62 -0.84 30.40
CA GLU A 225 -16.25 -0.51 30.86
C GLU A 225 -15.88 0.98 30.66
N ASN A 226 -16.48 1.65 29.68
CA ASN A 226 -16.24 3.08 29.41
C ASN A 226 -17.35 3.99 29.95
N ASN A 227 -18.35 3.47 30.68
CA ASN A 227 -19.53 4.21 31.16
C ASN A 227 -20.25 4.98 30.02
N LEU A 228 -20.42 4.35 28.87
CA LEU A 228 -21.06 4.93 27.70
C LEU A 228 -22.45 4.34 27.46
N ASN A 229 -23.34 5.13 26.84
CA ASN A 229 -24.67 4.68 26.47
C ASN A 229 -24.66 4.08 25.06
N LEU A 230 -25.06 2.80 24.94
CA LEU A 230 -25.21 2.09 23.69
C LEU A 230 -26.65 2.24 23.17
N THR A 231 -26.80 2.78 21.99
CA THR A 231 -28.11 2.93 21.32
C THR A 231 -28.15 2.15 20.02
N VAL A 232 -29.35 1.66 19.66
CA VAL A 232 -29.56 0.99 18.36
C VAL A 232 -29.95 2.05 17.34
N ASN A 233 -29.30 2.04 16.18
CA ASN A 233 -29.70 2.91 15.09
C ASN A 233 -30.99 2.34 14.46
N GLN A 234 -32.12 3.06 14.63
CA GLN A 234 -33.44 2.61 14.18
C GLN A 234 -33.73 2.96 12.71
N ASP A 235 -32.91 3.81 12.09
CA ASP A 235 -33.14 4.32 10.75
C ASP A 235 -32.77 3.32 9.63
N GLU A 236 -32.00 2.29 9.94
CA GLU A 236 -31.61 1.23 8.99
C GLU A 236 -32.49 -0.01 9.13
N ARG A 237 -33.78 0.09 8.76
CA ARG A 237 -34.67 -1.05 8.67
C ARG A 237 -34.54 -1.76 7.31
N ASN A 238 -33.37 -2.11 6.89
CA ASN A 238 -33.18 -3.07 5.83
C ASN A 238 -33.32 -4.48 6.42
N LEU A 239 -34.31 -5.22 6.00
CA LEU A 239 -34.61 -6.61 6.44
C LEU A 239 -33.42 -7.57 6.20
N ILE A 240 -32.40 -7.16 5.46
CA ILE A 240 -31.28 -8.00 5.02
C ILE A 240 -29.95 -7.59 5.70
N ALA A 241 -29.80 -6.32 6.10
CA ALA A 241 -28.56 -5.84 6.71
C ALA A 241 -28.54 -6.05 8.24
N PRO A 242 -27.39 -6.48 8.82
CA PRO A 242 -27.26 -6.58 10.27
C PRO A 242 -27.43 -5.22 10.96
N PRO A 243 -27.99 -5.16 12.17
CA PRO A 243 -28.22 -3.90 12.88
C PRO A 243 -26.92 -3.18 13.18
N ARG A 244 -26.97 -1.84 13.09
CA ARG A 244 -25.92 -0.90 13.48
C ARG A 244 -26.25 -0.32 14.85
N TYR A 245 -25.21 -0.13 15.65
CA TYR A 245 -25.32 0.49 16.96
C TYR A 245 -24.53 1.81 16.97
N ASN A 246 -24.94 2.73 17.81
CA ASN A 246 -24.20 3.95 18.06
C ASN A 246 -23.56 3.89 19.45
N LEU A 247 -22.24 4.06 19.50
CA LEU A 247 -21.44 4.15 20.74
C LEU A 247 -20.42 5.27 20.58
N PRO A 248 -20.51 6.36 21.34
CA PRO A 248 -19.60 7.51 21.18
C PRO A 248 -18.14 7.12 21.31
N GLY A 249 -17.28 7.65 20.40
CA GLY A 249 -15.83 7.39 20.39
C GLY A 249 -15.40 6.15 19.60
N PHE A 250 -16.33 5.48 18.92
CA PHE A 250 -16.07 4.34 18.04
C PHE A 250 -16.64 4.60 16.64
N ASP A 251 -15.87 4.23 15.61
CA ASP A 251 -16.19 4.59 14.22
C ASP A 251 -17.27 3.69 13.61
N LEU A 252 -17.30 2.41 14.01
CA LEU A 252 -18.33 1.46 13.58
C LEU A 252 -18.64 0.47 14.71
N VAL A 253 -19.92 0.29 15.01
CA VAL A 253 -20.41 -0.74 15.94
C VAL A 253 -21.51 -1.53 15.25
N CYS A 254 -21.27 -2.82 15.03
CA CYS A 254 -22.14 -3.67 14.23
C CYS A 254 -22.40 -5.02 14.87
N GLU A 255 -23.33 -5.78 14.28
CA GLU A 255 -23.55 -7.19 14.63
C GLU A 255 -22.27 -7.99 14.41
N GLY A 256 -22.02 -9.01 15.22
CA GLY A 256 -20.75 -9.70 15.27
C GLY A 256 -20.42 -10.54 14.05
N THR A 257 -20.60 -11.85 14.21
CA THR A 257 -20.13 -12.85 13.25
C THR A 257 -20.87 -12.77 11.92
N VAL A 258 -22.11 -12.31 11.89
CA VAL A 258 -22.89 -12.15 10.65
C VAL A 258 -22.25 -11.11 9.75
N THR A 259 -21.97 -9.91 10.29
CA THR A 259 -21.29 -8.83 9.53
C THR A 259 -19.93 -9.27 9.02
N LEU A 260 -19.12 -9.97 9.85
CA LEU A 260 -17.81 -10.48 9.43
C LEU A 260 -17.92 -11.51 8.29
N ASN A 261 -18.93 -12.41 8.33
CA ASN A 261 -19.16 -13.39 7.26
C ASN A 261 -19.57 -12.70 5.96
N GLN A 262 -20.52 -11.77 6.02
CA GLN A 262 -20.98 -11.02 4.86
C GLN A 262 -19.82 -10.19 4.25
N ALA A 263 -19.08 -9.44 5.05
CA ALA A 263 -17.91 -8.70 4.60
C ALA A 263 -16.86 -9.62 3.95
N CYS A 264 -16.61 -10.79 4.52
CA CYS A 264 -15.69 -11.77 3.93
C CYS A 264 -16.19 -12.33 2.59
N ASN A 265 -17.50 -12.54 2.43
CA ASN A 265 -18.06 -13.09 1.20
C ASN A 265 -17.97 -12.11 0.04
N ILE A 266 -18.30 -10.84 0.25
CA ILE A 266 -18.28 -9.79 -0.78
C ILE A 266 -16.95 -9.02 -0.87
N PHE A 267 -15.89 -9.47 -0.17
CA PHE A 267 -14.60 -8.77 -0.12
C PHE A 267 -13.95 -8.60 -1.49
N ASP A 268 -14.06 -9.62 -2.35
CA ASP A 268 -13.45 -9.65 -3.68
C ASP A 268 -14.35 -9.01 -4.76
N GLU A 269 -15.58 -8.62 -4.40
CA GLU A 269 -16.52 -7.97 -5.31
C GLU A 269 -16.24 -6.46 -5.40
N GLU A 270 -16.44 -5.87 -6.57
CA GLU A 270 -16.51 -4.43 -6.71
C GLU A 270 -17.86 -3.96 -6.15
N ILE A 271 -17.82 -3.02 -5.20
CA ILE A 271 -19.03 -2.40 -4.66
C ILE A 271 -19.54 -1.44 -5.75
N LEU A 272 -20.49 -1.92 -6.58
CA LEU A 272 -20.99 -1.18 -7.73
C LEU A 272 -22.09 -0.17 -7.39
N ASP A 273 -22.70 -0.23 -6.19
CA ASP A 273 -23.80 0.65 -5.80
C ASP A 273 -23.41 1.58 -4.65
N GLU A 274 -23.30 2.86 -4.96
CA GLU A 274 -23.08 3.94 -3.98
C GLU A 274 -24.28 4.14 -3.01
N HIS A 275 -25.36 3.37 -3.15
CA HIS A 275 -26.64 3.63 -2.48
C HIS A 275 -26.98 2.68 -1.33
N GLU A 276 -26.29 1.58 -1.12
CA GLU A 276 -26.53 0.70 0.02
C GLU A 276 -25.51 0.92 1.14
N GLN A 277 -25.66 2.00 1.90
CA GLN A 277 -24.94 2.16 3.16
C GLN A 277 -25.42 1.14 4.18
N SER A 278 -24.55 0.23 4.57
CA SER A 278 -24.80 -0.78 5.58
C SER A 278 -23.59 -0.98 6.48
N ALA A 279 -23.77 -1.58 7.65
CA ALA A 279 -22.65 -1.93 8.51
C ALA A 279 -21.60 -2.84 7.82
N VAL A 280 -22.02 -3.60 6.81
CA VAL A 280 -21.13 -4.48 6.03
C VAL A 280 -20.31 -3.70 5.03
N THR A 281 -20.91 -2.76 4.28
CA THR A 281 -20.22 -1.92 3.32
C THR A 281 -19.24 -0.97 4.01
N ASP A 282 -19.66 -0.34 5.12
CA ASP A 282 -18.75 0.51 5.93
C ASP A 282 -17.54 -0.28 6.47
N MET A 283 -17.78 -1.49 6.98
CA MET A 283 -16.68 -2.35 7.43
C MET A 283 -15.71 -2.65 6.29
N LEU A 284 -16.21 -2.96 5.09
CA LEU A 284 -15.38 -3.23 3.93
C LEU A 284 -14.58 -2.02 3.47
N GLU A 285 -15.18 -0.83 3.48
CA GLU A 285 -14.48 0.41 3.17
C GLU A 285 -13.30 0.62 4.12
N TYR A 286 -13.53 0.52 5.43
CA TYR A 286 -12.43 0.62 6.42
C TYR A 286 -11.37 -0.44 6.20
N LEU A 287 -11.75 -1.71 5.98
CA LEU A 287 -10.79 -2.80 5.80
C LEU A 287 -10.03 -2.69 4.46
N LYS A 288 -10.69 -2.26 3.38
CA LYS A 288 -10.05 -2.04 2.06
C LYS A 288 -9.12 -0.82 2.09
N ALA A 289 -9.48 0.25 2.78
CA ALA A 289 -8.65 1.44 2.94
C ALA A 289 -7.46 1.24 3.90
N ALA A 290 -7.55 0.30 4.84
CA ALA A 290 -6.51 0.08 5.85
C ALA A 290 -5.19 -0.41 5.25
N ASP A 291 -4.08 0.08 5.79
CA ASP A 291 -2.74 -0.49 5.58
C ASP A 291 -2.42 -1.56 6.64
N ARG A 292 -2.92 -1.34 7.85
CA ARG A 292 -2.78 -2.28 8.97
C ARG A 292 -4.12 -2.55 9.63
N ILE A 293 -4.42 -3.83 9.86
CA ILE A 293 -5.61 -4.27 10.59
C ILE A 293 -5.19 -5.09 11.81
N ASN A 294 -5.66 -4.68 13.00
CA ASN A 294 -5.48 -5.40 14.23
C ASN A 294 -6.81 -6.02 14.65
N PHE A 295 -6.93 -7.34 14.61
CA PHE A 295 -8.06 -8.05 15.20
C PHE A 295 -7.75 -8.42 16.65
N VAL A 296 -8.63 -8.04 17.56
CA VAL A 296 -8.66 -8.52 18.94
C VAL A 296 -9.89 -9.42 19.08
N VAL A 297 -9.64 -10.71 19.24
CA VAL A 297 -10.65 -11.76 19.19
C VAL A 297 -10.82 -12.36 20.59
N GLY A 298 -11.98 -12.10 21.19
CA GLY A 298 -12.35 -12.71 22.46
C GLY A 298 -12.72 -14.18 22.30
N LEU A 299 -12.22 -15.00 23.19
CA LEU A 299 -12.40 -16.45 23.20
C LEU A 299 -13.61 -16.92 24.04
N ALA A 300 -14.36 -16.00 24.64
CA ALA A 300 -15.59 -16.37 25.35
C ALA A 300 -16.56 -17.13 24.41
N SER A 301 -17.07 -18.24 24.93
CA SER A 301 -18.05 -19.06 24.22
C SER A 301 -19.36 -18.27 24.01
N ASN A 302 -19.88 -18.28 22.80
CA ASN A 302 -21.21 -17.78 22.50
C ASN A 302 -22.13 -18.97 22.18
N PRO A 303 -23.06 -19.35 23.07
CA PRO A 303 -23.96 -20.48 22.83
C PRO A 303 -24.79 -20.33 21.54
N ALA A 304 -25.11 -19.08 21.14
CA ALA A 304 -25.89 -18.80 19.94
C ALA A 304 -25.13 -19.10 18.64
N SER A 305 -23.79 -19.10 18.63
CA SER A 305 -22.97 -19.34 17.43
C SER A 305 -22.58 -20.81 17.22
N GLY A 306 -23.00 -21.72 18.12
CA GLY A 306 -22.72 -23.16 18.04
C GLY A 306 -23.90 -24.00 17.53
N GLY A 307 -25.08 -23.40 17.31
CA GLY A 307 -26.30 -24.10 16.92
C GLY A 307 -26.28 -24.65 15.49
N ILE A 308 -26.99 -25.75 15.26
CA ILE A 308 -27.18 -26.38 13.93
C ILE A 308 -27.70 -25.36 12.91
N SER A 309 -28.61 -24.48 13.31
CA SER A 309 -29.18 -23.42 12.47
C SER A 309 -28.14 -22.39 11.98
N TYR A 310 -27.06 -22.18 12.74
CA TYR A 310 -25.98 -21.27 12.38
C TYR A 310 -25.11 -21.85 11.24
N ARG A 311 -24.78 -23.14 11.35
CA ARG A 311 -24.07 -23.89 10.30
C ARG A 311 -24.91 -24.07 9.03
N GLN A 312 -26.21 -24.29 9.15
CA GLN A 312 -27.12 -24.40 8.01
C GLN A 312 -27.21 -23.12 7.19
N ARG A 313 -26.96 -21.95 7.78
CA ARG A 313 -26.87 -20.65 7.08
C ARG A 313 -25.51 -20.40 6.43
N GLY A 314 -24.58 -21.35 6.48
CA GLY A 314 -23.24 -21.18 5.93
C GLY A 314 -22.35 -20.18 6.69
N LEU A 315 -22.73 -19.80 7.92
CA LEU A 315 -21.98 -18.85 8.73
C LEU A 315 -20.84 -19.57 9.47
N LEU A 316 -19.63 -19.03 9.34
CA LEU A 316 -18.45 -19.51 10.08
C LEU A 316 -18.44 -18.92 11.49
N PRO A 317 -18.00 -19.68 12.51
CA PRO A 317 -17.74 -19.18 13.85
C PRO A 317 -16.73 -18.04 13.87
N ARG A 318 -16.74 -17.23 14.96
CA ARG A 318 -15.90 -16.02 15.11
C ARG A 318 -14.44 -16.26 14.76
N MET A 319 -13.82 -17.29 15.31
CA MET A 319 -12.40 -17.57 15.07
C MET A 319 -12.14 -17.91 13.61
N GLU A 320 -12.93 -18.79 13.04
CA GLU A 320 -12.78 -19.25 11.65
C GLU A 320 -12.99 -18.11 10.64
N ILE A 321 -14.01 -17.27 10.85
CA ILE A 321 -14.27 -16.16 9.94
C ILE A 321 -13.19 -15.08 10.01
N VAL A 322 -12.68 -14.77 11.22
CA VAL A 322 -11.55 -13.83 11.35
C VAL A 322 -10.30 -14.36 10.68
N GLU A 323 -9.97 -15.64 10.83
CA GLU A 323 -8.83 -16.25 10.14
C GLU A 323 -8.99 -16.22 8.61
N LYS A 324 -10.18 -16.53 8.10
CA LYS A 324 -10.48 -16.48 6.67
C LYS A 324 -10.35 -15.07 6.12
N LEU A 325 -10.92 -14.08 6.81
CA LEU A 325 -10.83 -12.67 6.44
C LEU A 325 -9.39 -12.15 6.53
N ALA A 326 -8.66 -12.51 7.58
CA ALA A 326 -7.25 -12.16 7.73
C ALA A 326 -6.38 -12.72 6.59
N LYS A 327 -6.65 -13.93 6.11
CA LYS A 327 -5.97 -14.50 4.93
C LYS A 327 -6.26 -13.71 3.65
N LYS A 328 -7.52 -13.31 3.40
CA LYS A 328 -7.90 -12.47 2.26
C LYS A 328 -7.21 -11.12 2.31
N LEU A 329 -7.25 -10.44 3.46
CA LEU A 329 -6.61 -9.15 3.68
C LEU A 329 -5.09 -9.21 3.47
N LYS A 330 -4.42 -10.25 3.98
CA LYS A 330 -2.98 -10.47 3.73
C LYS A 330 -2.68 -10.68 2.25
N LYS A 331 -3.52 -11.45 1.53
CA LYS A 331 -3.40 -11.64 0.09
C LYS A 331 -3.57 -10.33 -0.68
N ALA A 332 -4.42 -9.42 -0.19
CA ALA A 332 -4.60 -8.07 -0.70
C ALA A 332 -3.46 -7.09 -0.29
N GLY A 333 -2.38 -7.58 0.32
CA GLY A 333 -1.20 -6.77 0.67
C GLY A 333 -1.30 -6.03 2.00
N LYS A 334 -2.32 -6.30 2.83
CA LYS A 334 -2.51 -5.63 4.12
C LYS A 334 -1.66 -6.28 5.23
N LEU A 335 -1.16 -5.46 6.17
CA LEU A 335 -0.55 -5.98 7.39
C LEU A 335 -1.65 -6.37 8.38
N VAL A 336 -1.82 -7.66 8.64
CA VAL A 336 -2.87 -8.16 9.54
C VAL A 336 -2.27 -8.84 10.76
N VAL A 337 -2.65 -8.36 11.93
CA VAL A 337 -2.30 -8.92 13.24
C VAL A 337 -3.59 -9.43 13.89
N VAL A 338 -3.58 -10.69 14.32
CA VAL A 338 -4.71 -11.29 15.06
C VAL A 338 -4.21 -11.63 16.47
N LYS A 339 -4.89 -11.11 17.47
CA LYS A 339 -4.63 -11.37 18.88
C LYS A 339 -5.86 -11.99 19.53
N TYR A 340 -5.68 -13.15 20.14
CA TYR A 340 -6.71 -13.83 20.91
C TYR A 340 -6.62 -13.45 22.39
N VAL A 341 -7.77 -13.24 23.05
CA VAL A 341 -7.86 -12.78 24.44
C VAL A 341 -8.92 -13.56 25.23
#